data_86c40d71b55ccdff86a08da04c611d2e
#
_entry.id   86c40d71b55ccdff86a08da04c611d2e
#
_cell.length_a   1.000
_cell.length_b   1.000
_cell.length_c   1.000
_cell.angle_alpha   90.00
_cell.angle_beta   90.00
_cell.angle_gamma   90.00
#
_symmetry.space_group_name_H-M   'P 1'
#
loop_
_entity.id
_entity.type
_entity.pdbx_description
1 polymer ?
#
loop_
_entity_poly.entity_id
_entity_poly.type
_entity_poly.pdbx_seq_one_letter_code
_entity_poly.pdbx_strand_id
1 'polypeptide(L)'
;GAPVKAIAVDKSNPAGTAVLVSPGSALKSAADLKGKRIATGKGSIGHFVALKALEQAGISPKEVQWVFLGPVDAKVALLNGSVDAWATWEPYTTQLVKTAEGQILVSGKGLLPGNTFLAATDDALKDPQKRAALQDYLNRLAGAERWAYANLDSYGKTLGEIIRFPADIARAQFANRQSQWLRLDA
;
A
#
# COMPACT_ATOMS: atom_id res chain seq x y z
N GLY A 1 5.45 17.71 -18.29
CA GLY A 1 5.05 17.02 -17.05
C GLY A 1 3.86 17.74 -16.42
N ALA A 2 3.20 17.14 -15.43
CA ALA A 2 2.14 17.81 -14.69
C ALA A 2 2.72 19.01 -13.90
N PRO A 3 2.02 20.17 -13.82
CA PRO A 3 2.49 21.36 -13.12
C PRO A 3 2.30 21.19 -11.59
N VAL A 4 2.97 20.20 -11.01
CA VAL A 4 2.90 19.88 -9.58
C VAL A 4 4.30 19.63 -9.01
N LYS A 5 4.48 19.95 -7.74
CA LYS A 5 5.71 19.66 -6.98
C LYS A 5 5.36 18.86 -5.73
N ALA A 6 6.19 17.90 -5.39
CA ALA A 6 6.13 17.24 -4.10
C ALA A 6 6.53 18.24 -3.01
N ILE A 7 5.73 18.33 -1.94
CA ILE A 7 5.92 19.26 -0.83
C ILE A 7 6.16 18.57 0.51
N ALA A 8 5.78 17.29 0.61
CA ALA A 8 6.05 16.45 1.77
C ALA A 8 6.14 15.00 1.35
N VAL A 9 6.83 14.20 2.15
CA VAL A 9 6.92 12.76 2.01
C VAL A 9 6.44 12.08 3.29
N ASP A 10 5.58 11.08 3.13
CA ASP A 10 5.30 10.10 4.17
C ASP A 10 6.23 8.91 3.96
N LYS A 11 7.19 8.74 4.86
CA LYS A 11 8.06 7.56 4.92
C LYS A 11 7.38 6.49 5.73
N SER A 12 7.14 5.34 5.13
CA SER A 12 6.46 4.23 5.78
C SER A 12 7.14 2.89 5.51
N ASN A 13 6.85 1.91 6.35
CA ASN A 13 7.27 0.54 6.12
C ASN A 13 6.53 -0.04 4.90
N PRO A 14 7.22 -0.42 3.82
CA PRO A 14 6.58 -0.93 2.61
C PRO A 14 6.10 -2.38 2.73
N ALA A 15 6.29 -3.04 3.87
CA ALA A 15 5.96 -4.46 4.05
C ALA A 15 4.49 -4.80 3.83
N GLY A 16 3.60 -3.82 4.05
CA GLY A 16 2.15 -3.97 3.83
C GLY A 16 1.71 -3.90 2.37
N THR A 17 2.60 -3.55 1.43
CA THR A 17 2.38 -3.75 0.00
C THR A 17 3.02 -5.08 -0.36
N ALA A 18 2.24 -6.07 -0.79
CA ALA A 18 2.70 -7.44 -0.87
C ALA A 18 2.01 -8.24 -2.00
N VAL A 19 2.64 -9.33 -2.38
CA VAL A 19 2.03 -10.41 -3.16
C VAL A 19 1.55 -11.48 -2.17
N LEU A 20 0.26 -11.75 -2.18
CA LEU A 20 -0.42 -12.71 -1.31
C LEU A 20 -0.80 -13.97 -2.08
N VAL A 21 -0.84 -15.09 -1.38
CA VAL A 21 -1.35 -16.36 -1.87
C VAL A 21 -2.33 -16.96 -0.86
N SER A 22 -3.18 -17.88 -1.30
CA SER A 22 -4.09 -18.60 -0.41
C SER A 22 -3.34 -19.46 0.62
N PRO A 23 -3.94 -19.73 1.79
CA PRO A 23 -3.40 -20.70 2.74
C PRO A 23 -3.21 -22.05 2.05
N GLY A 24 -2.09 -22.72 2.31
CA GLY A 24 -1.78 -24.01 1.68
C GLY A 24 -1.31 -23.93 0.23
N SER A 25 -1.11 -22.74 -0.34
CA SER A 25 -0.53 -22.57 -1.67
C SER A 25 0.82 -23.28 -1.79
N ALA A 26 1.04 -23.92 -2.94
CA ALA A 26 2.32 -24.54 -3.29
C ALA A 26 3.41 -23.50 -3.62
N LEU A 27 3.02 -22.24 -3.89
CA LEU A 27 3.96 -21.15 -4.18
C LEU A 27 4.71 -20.77 -2.90
N LYS A 28 6.04 -20.72 -2.95
CA LYS A 28 6.90 -20.44 -1.79
C LYS A 28 7.82 -19.23 -2.00
N SER A 29 7.96 -18.76 -3.23
CA SER A 29 8.83 -17.66 -3.61
C SER A 29 8.32 -16.92 -4.83
N ALA A 30 8.93 -15.77 -5.15
CA ALA A 30 8.65 -15.03 -6.39
C ALA A 30 8.94 -15.86 -7.64
N ALA A 31 9.90 -16.78 -7.59
CA ALA A 31 10.23 -17.65 -8.73
C ALA A 31 9.07 -18.56 -9.15
N ASP A 32 8.20 -18.93 -8.22
CA ASP A 32 7.05 -19.78 -8.47
C ASP A 32 5.90 -19.06 -9.20
N LEU A 33 6.01 -17.73 -9.36
CA LEU A 33 5.00 -16.91 -10.05
C LEU A 33 5.03 -17.08 -11.57
N LYS A 34 6.07 -17.70 -12.14
CA LYS A 34 6.15 -17.94 -13.58
C LYS A 34 4.95 -18.77 -14.07
N GLY A 35 4.26 -18.26 -15.09
CA GLY A 35 3.06 -18.88 -15.66
C GLY A 35 1.78 -18.73 -14.82
N LYS A 36 1.85 -18.09 -13.64
CA LYS A 36 0.72 -17.96 -12.73
C LYS A 36 -0.18 -16.77 -13.04
N ARG A 37 -1.43 -16.87 -12.59
CA ARG A 37 -2.45 -15.82 -12.68
C ARG A 37 -2.27 -14.90 -11.47
N ILE A 38 -1.97 -13.63 -11.72
CA ILE A 38 -1.73 -12.62 -10.68
C ILE A 38 -2.81 -11.54 -10.77
N ALA A 39 -3.67 -11.44 -9.76
CA ALA A 39 -4.63 -10.34 -9.64
C ALA A 39 -3.96 -9.08 -9.11
N THR A 40 -4.31 -7.91 -9.66
CA THR A 40 -3.90 -6.59 -9.14
C THR A 40 -4.66 -5.46 -9.84
N GLY A 41 -4.67 -4.26 -9.26
CA GLY A 41 -5.13 -3.05 -9.96
C GLY A 41 -4.07 -2.60 -10.98
N LYS A 42 -4.44 -2.42 -12.25
CA LYS A 42 -3.51 -1.98 -13.29
C LYS A 42 -2.89 -0.62 -12.94
N GLY A 43 -1.55 -0.53 -12.94
CA GLY A 43 -0.81 0.69 -12.61
C GLY A 43 -0.80 1.06 -11.12
N SER A 44 -1.36 0.21 -10.24
CA SER A 44 -1.33 0.42 -8.80
C SER A 44 0.02 0.09 -8.18
N ILE A 45 0.18 0.42 -6.88
CA ILE A 45 1.36 0.03 -6.11
C ILE A 45 1.47 -1.51 -5.98
N GLY A 46 0.33 -2.23 -5.96
CA GLY A 46 0.30 -3.70 -6.02
C GLY A 46 0.86 -4.23 -7.32
N HIS A 47 0.49 -3.62 -8.47
CA HIS A 47 1.09 -3.97 -9.75
C HIS A 47 2.60 -3.75 -9.71
N PHE A 48 3.06 -2.63 -9.14
CA PHE A 48 4.48 -2.29 -9.07
C PHE A 48 5.28 -3.26 -8.18
N VAL A 49 4.76 -3.65 -7.01
CA VAL A 49 5.45 -4.65 -6.16
C VAL A 49 5.56 -6.00 -6.84
N ALA A 50 4.51 -6.43 -7.58
CA ALA A 50 4.57 -7.68 -8.33
C ALA A 50 5.62 -7.61 -9.45
N LEU A 51 5.70 -6.50 -10.20
CA LEU A 51 6.73 -6.29 -11.22
C LEU A 51 8.14 -6.34 -10.62
N LYS A 52 8.35 -5.72 -9.44
CA LYS A 52 9.64 -5.76 -8.75
C LYS A 52 10.00 -7.16 -8.23
N ALA A 53 9.02 -7.91 -7.75
CA ALA A 53 9.22 -9.29 -7.33
C ALA A 53 9.62 -10.19 -8.52
N LEU A 54 8.96 -10.03 -9.66
CA LEU A 54 9.29 -10.76 -10.89
C LEU A 54 10.69 -10.39 -11.41
N GLU A 55 11.01 -9.08 -11.43
CA GLU A 55 12.34 -8.60 -11.82
C GLU A 55 13.45 -9.22 -10.97
N GLN A 56 13.28 -9.24 -9.65
CA GLN A 56 14.23 -9.85 -8.72
C GLN A 56 14.38 -11.37 -8.94
N ALA A 57 13.29 -12.04 -9.36
CA ALA A 57 13.29 -13.46 -9.69
C ALA A 57 13.76 -13.78 -11.12
N GLY A 58 14.12 -12.78 -11.92
CA GLY A 58 14.52 -12.95 -13.32
C GLY A 58 13.38 -13.38 -14.25
N ILE A 59 12.13 -13.09 -13.88
CA ILE A 59 10.94 -13.45 -14.65
C ILE A 59 10.43 -12.22 -15.42
N SER A 60 10.24 -12.38 -16.74
CA SER A 60 9.62 -11.33 -17.54
C SER A 60 8.13 -11.14 -17.13
N PRO A 61 7.63 -9.89 -17.08
CA PRO A 61 6.20 -9.65 -16.88
C PRO A 61 5.28 -10.30 -17.93
N LYS A 62 5.82 -10.72 -19.06
CA LYS A 62 5.10 -11.46 -20.12
C LYS A 62 4.96 -12.96 -19.81
N GLU A 63 5.68 -13.48 -18.82
CA GLU A 63 5.65 -14.87 -18.42
C GLU A 63 4.64 -15.15 -17.29
N VAL A 64 3.82 -14.16 -16.92
CA VAL A 64 2.70 -14.31 -15.98
C VAL A 64 1.39 -13.90 -16.64
N GLN A 65 0.27 -14.34 -16.07
CA GLN A 65 -1.06 -13.97 -16.55
C GLN A 65 -1.63 -12.89 -15.64
N TRP A 66 -1.68 -11.66 -16.14
CA TRP A 66 -2.24 -10.53 -15.39
C TRP A 66 -3.76 -10.56 -15.43
N VAL A 67 -4.38 -10.47 -14.24
CA VAL A 67 -5.83 -10.34 -14.06
C VAL A 67 -6.08 -9.01 -13.36
N PHE A 68 -6.49 -7.99 -14.12
CA PHE A 68 -6.68 -6.64 -13.58
C PHE A 68 -8.06 -6.50 -12.95
N LEU A 69 -8.11 -6.44 -11.62
CA LEU A 69 -9.32 -6.38 -10.80
C LEU A 69 -9.20 -5.29 -9.73
N GLY A 70 -10.35 -4.79 -9.29
CA GLY A 70 -10.45 -4.01 -8.06
C GLY A 70 -10.15 -4.88 -6.82
N PRO A 71 -9.82 -4.27 -5.67
CA PRO A 71 -9.39 -5.04 -4.49
C PRO A 71 -10.42 -6.06 -3.99
N VAL A 72 -11.71 -5.70 -4.03
CA VAL A 72 -12.79 -6.59 -3.57
C VAL A 72 -12.89 -7.83 -4.44
N ASP A 73 -12.92 -7.64 -5.78
CA ASP A 73 -13.01 -8.75 -6.73
C ASP A 73 -11.74 -9.60 -6.74
N ALA A 74 -10.57 -8.97 -6.58
CA ALA A 74 -9.30 -9.65 -6.48
C ALA A 74 -9.21 -10.55 -5.24
N LYS A 75 -9.74 -10.09 -4.09
CA LYS A 75 -9.88 -10.92 -2.89
C LYS A 75 -10.72 -12.17 -3.19
N VAL A 76 -11.91 -11.99 -3.76
CA VAL A 76 -12.81 -13.10 -4.12
C VAL A 76 -12.12 -14.07 -5.08
N ALA A 77 -11.43 -13.56 -6.11
CA ALA A 77 -10.71 -14.37 -7.09
C ALA A 77 -9.57 -15.20 -6.46
N LEU A 78 -8.87 -14.64 -5.47
CA LEU A 78 -7.85 -15.38 -4.71
C LEU A 78 -8.48 -16.51 -3.89
N LEU A 79 -9.54 -16.20 -3.13
CA LEU A 79 -10.17 -17.14 -2.21
C LEU A 79 -10.85 -18.31 -2.95
N ASN A 80 -11.41 -18.08 -4.13
CA ASN A 80 -12.06 -19.12 -4.94
C ASN A 80 -11.09 -19.85 -5.92
N GLY A 81 -9.80 -19.49 -5.93
CA GLY A 81 -8.79 -20.09 -6.78
C GLY A 81 -8.83 -19.67 -8.26
N SER A 82 -9.59 -18.62 -8.61
CA SER A 82 -9.59 -18.06 -9.98
C SER A 82 -8.28 -17.39 -10.34
N VAL A 83 -7.51 -16.96 -9.33
CA VAL A 83 -6.12 -16.50 -9.46
C VAL A 83 -5.24 -17.21 -8.46
N ASP A 84 -3.94 -17.26 -8.76
CA ASP A 84 -2.95 -17.97 -7.95
C ASP A 84 -2.31 -17.07 -6.91
N ALA A 85 -2.26 -15.77 -7.19
CA ALA A 85 -1.72 -14.75 -6.32
C ALA A 85 -2.48 -13.41 -6.47
N TRP A 86 -2.42 -12.58 -5.43
CA TRP A 86 -2.96 -11.22 -5.43
C TRP A 86 -1.92 -10.24 -4.93
N ALA A 87 -1.54 -9.28 -5.77
CA ALA A 87 -0.65 -8.20 -5.40
C ALA A 87 -1.46 -6.98 -4.97
N THR A 88 -1.31 -6.56 -3.71
CA THR A 88 -2.16 -5.56 -3.07
C THR A 88 -1.40 -4.75 -2.01
N TRP A 89 -2.12 -3.99 -1.20
CA TRP A 89 -1.63 -3.06 -0.18
C TRP A 89 -2.55 -3.05 1.05
N GLU A 90 -2.19 -2.26 2.06
CA GLU A 90 -3.02 -2.11 3.26
C GLU A 90 -4.36 -1.37 2.98
N PRO A 91 -5.45 -1.71 3.63
CA PRO A 91 -5.58 -2.66 4.76
C PRO A 91 -5.78 -4.13 4.35
N TYR A 92 -5.82 -4.43 3.05
CA TYR A 92 -6.15 -5.76 2.52
C TYR A 92 -5.11 -6.81 2.92
N THR A 93 -3.82 -6.45 2.90
CA THR A 93 -2.74 -7.35 3.33
C THR A 93 -2.92 -7.78 4.79
N THR A 94 -3.08 -6.80 5.68
CA THR A 94 -3.33 -7.08 7.11
C THR A 94 -4.63 -7.87 7.29
N GLN A 95 -5.69 -7.56 6.55
CA GLN A 95 -6.95 -8.30 6.63
C GLN A 95 -6.72 -9.78 6.36
N LEU A 96 -6.20 -10.14 5.19
CA LEU A 96 -6.04 -11.54 4.80
C LEU A 96 -5.14 -12.32 5.76
N VAL A 97 -4.06 -11.70 6.20
CA VAL A 97 -3.12 -12.35 7.13
C VAL A 97 -3.75 -12.57 8.50
N LYS A 98 -4.46 -11.57 9.05
CA LYS A 98 -5.11 -11.68 10.36
C LYS A 98 -6.30 -12.65 10.39
N THR A 99 -7.04 -12.72 9.29
CA THR A 99 -8.17 -13.67 9.17
C THR A 99 -7.73 -15.07 8.73
N ALA A 100 -6.42 -15.29 8.54
CA ALA A 100 -5.86 -16.54 8.01
C ALA A 100 -6.44 -16.96 6.63
N GLU A 101 -6.97 -15.99 5.87
CA GLU A 101 -7.49 -16.20 4.51
C GLU A 101 -6.37 -16.08 3.45
N GLY A 102 -5.17 -15.65 3.84
CA GLY A 102 -4.02 -15.51 2.96
C GLY A 102 -2.71 -15.43 3.71
N GLN A 103 -1.63 -15.60 2.97
CA GLN A 103 -0.26 -15.46 3.47
C GLN A 103 0.58 -14.63 2.50
N ILE A 104 1.58 -13.93 3.03
CA ILE A 104 2.51 -13.14 2.24
C ILE A 104 3.49 -14.08 1.55
N LEU A 105 3.50 -14.06 0.21
CA LEU A 105 4.52 -14.71 -0.61
C LEU A 105 5.74 -13.82 -0.76
N VAL A 106 5.52 -12.55 -1.10
CA VAL A 106 6.56 -11.54 -1.28
C VAL A 106 6.10 -10.24 -0.64
N SER A 107 6.91 -9.71 0.26
CA SER A 107 6.71 -8.39 0.87
C SER A 107 7.37 -7.29 0.03
N GLY A 108 6.83 -6.08 0.08
CA GLY A 108 7.46 -4.89 -0.51
C GLY A 108 8.75 -4.44 0.18
N LYS A 109 9.08 -5.03 1.33
CA LYS A 109 10.32 -4.72 2.05
C LYS A 109 11.54 -5.09 1.19
N GLY A 110 12.42 -4.12 0.97
CA GLY A 110 13.58 -4.28 0.08
C GLY A 110 13.25 -4.13 -1.43
N LEU A 111 11.98 -4.08 -1.81
CA LEU A 111 11.53 -3.86 -3.20
C LEU A 111 11.00 -2.45 -3.43
N LEU A 112 10.43 -1.83 -2.41
CA LEU A 112 9.79 -0.52 -2.47
C LEU A 112 10.41 0.43 -1.44
N PRO A 113 10.49 1.74 -1.74
CA PRO A 113 11.02 2.72 -0.78
C PRO A 113 10.06 3.02 0.37
N GLY A 114 8.77 2.70 0.25
CA GLY A 114 7.73 3.03 1.23
C GLY A 114 7.32 4.50 1.26
N ASN A 115 7.74 5.29 0.26
CA ASN A 115 7.44 6.72 0.21
C ASN A 115 6.10 7.00 -0.48
N THR A 116 5.29 7.85 0.16
CA THR A 116 4.12 8.48 -0.44
C THR A 116 4.31 9.99 -0.41
N PHE A 117 3.95 10.69 -1.48
CA PHE A 117 4.19 12.12 -1.58
C PHE A 117 2.89 12.92 -1.52
N LEU A 118 2.90 14.03 -0.80
CA LEU A 118 1.93 15.08 -0.95
C LEU A 118 2.44 16.06 -1.99
N ALA A 119 1.60 16.41 -2.96
CA ALA A 119 1.97 17.33 -4.03
C ALA A 119 1.03 18.55 -4.02
N ALA A 120 1.57 19.69 -4.42
CA ALA A 120 0.81 20.91 -4.67
C ALA A 120 1.05 21.39 -6.10
N THR A 121 0.05 22.07 -6.68
CA THR A 121 0.19 22.66 -8.00
C THR A 121 1.14 23.87 -7.95
N ASP A 122 1.83 24.14 -9.06
CA ASP A 122 2.68 25.32 -9.16
C ASP A 122 1.92 26.64 -8.88
N ASP A 123 0.64 26.72 -9.26
CA ASP A 123 -0.19 27.90 -8.98
C ASP A 123 -0.55 28.03 -7.51
N ALA A 124 -0.82 26.92 -6.81
CA ALA A 124 -1.01 26.96 -5.36
C ALA A 124 0.25 27.41 -4.63
N LEU A 125 1.43 27.04 -5.14
CA LEU A 125 2.72 27.41 -4.55
C LEU A 125 3.12 28.87 -4.82
N LYS A 126 2.60 29.49 -5.89
CA LYS A 126 2.79 30.92 -6.19
C LYS A 126 1.92 31.84 -5.32
N ASP A 127 0.76 31.36 -4.89
CA ASP A 127 -0.19 32.11 -4.08
C ASP A 127 0.23 32.12 -2.60
N PRO A 128 0.53 33.29 -2.00
CA PRO A 128 1.00 33.36 -0.61
C PRO A 128 -0.03 32.82 0.41
N GLN A 129 -1.32 33.02 0.16
CA GLN A 129 -2.37 32.56 1.09
C GLN A 129 -2.49 31.01 1.03
N LYS A 130 -2.45 30.43 -0.17
CA LYS A 130 -2.46 28.97 -0.33
C LYS A 130 -1.19 28.32 0.23
N ARG A 131 -0.03 28.95 0.05
CA ARG A 131 1.22 28.49 0.68
C ARG A 131 1.12 28.47 2.20
N ALA A 132 0.58 29.53 2.81
CA ALA A 132 0.36 29.57 4.26
C ALA A 132 -0.61 28.47 4.72
N ALA A 133 -1.71 28.27 3.99
CA ALA A 133 -2.66 27.19 4.27
C ALA A 133 -2.04 25.80 4.15
N LEU A 134 -1.24 25.55 3.11
CA LEU A 134 -0.50 24.30 2.94
C LEU A 134 0.48 24.06 4.08
N GLN A 135 1.17 25.11 4.53
CA GLN A 135 2.08 25.04 5.67
C GLN A 135 1.36 24.65 6.97
N ASP A 136 0.21 25.28 7.26
CA ASP A 136 -0.62 24.93 8.42
C ASP A 136 -1.15 23.51 8.31
N TYR A 137 -1.63 23.11 7.13
CA TYR A 137 -2.10 21.74 6.87
C TYR A 137 -1.02 20.70 7.16
N LEU A 138 0.20 20.90 6.67
CA LEU A 138 1.31 19.95 6.90
C LEU A 138 1.67 19.85 8.39
N ASN A 139 1.63 20.96 9.12
CA ASN A 139 1.87 20.95 10.57
C ASN A 139 0.79 20.15 11.31
N ARG A 140 -0.48 20.37 10.96
CA ARG A 140 -1.62 19.63 11.53
C ARG A 140 -1.56 18.15 11.19
N LEU A 141 -1.23 17.82 9.93
CA LEU A 141 -1.10 16.43 9.46
C LEU A 141 -0.04 15.67 10.26
N ALA A 142 1.15 16.26 10.41
CA ALA A 142 2.22 15.66 11.19
C ALA A 142 1.87 15.55 12.70
N GLY A 143 1.11 16.53 13.22
CA GLY A 143 0.57 16.48 14.58
C GLY A 143 -0.45 15.36 14.77
N ALA A 144 -1.39 15.24 13.84
CA ALA A 144 -2.42 14.20 13.84
C ALA A 144 -1.81 12.80 13.73
N GLU A 145 -0.78 12.63 12.91
CA GLU A 145 -0.09 11.34 12.80
C GLU A 145 0.60 10.94 14.10
N ARG A 146 1.34 11.86 14.73
CA ARG A 146 1.95 11.59 16.06
C ARG A 146 0.90 11.23 17.09
N TRP A 147 -0.23 11.94 17.10
CA TRP A 147 -1.35 11.61 17.98
C TRP A 147 -1.90 10.22 17.70
N ALA A 148 -2.10 9.87 16.43
CA ALA A 148 -2.62 8.57 16.03
C ALA A 148 -1.71 7.41 16.49
N TYR A 149 -0.40 7.54 16.37
CA TYR A 149 0.54 6.54 16.88
C TYR A 149 0.57 6.46 18.41
N ALA A 150 0.36 7.58 19.10
CA ALA A 150 0.25 7.60 20.57
C ALA A 150 -1.11 7.07 21.07
N ASN A 151 -2.13 6.98 20.20
CA ASN A 151 -3.51 6.61 20.54
C ASN A 151 -4.08 5.56 19.58
N LEU A 152 -3.31 4.49 19.32
CA LEU A 152 -3.62 3.49 18.30
C LEU A 152 -5.01 2.86 18.42
N ASP A 153 -5.49 2.61 19.64
CA ASP A 153 -6.80 1.98 19.86
C ASP A 153 -7.94 2.93 19.46
N SER A 154 -7.88 4.18 19.93
CA SER A 154 -8.87 5.20 19.57
C SER A 154 -8.84 5.52 18.08
N TYR A 155 -7.64 5.71 17.51
CA TYR A 155 -7.47 5.97 16.09
C TYR A 155 -7.91 4.78 15.23
N GLY A 156 -7.57 3.54 15.63
CA GLY A 156 -7.97 2.33 14.92
C GLY A 156 -9.49 2.18 14.82
N LYS A 157 -10.22 2.53 15.89
CA LYS A 157 -11.70 2.55 15.88
C LYS A 157 -12.23 3.57 14.85
N THR A 158 -11.79 4.82 14.95
CA THR A 158 -12.21 5.88 14.02
C THR A 158 -11.82 5.57 12.57
N LEU A 159 -10.59 5.10 12.35
CA LEU A 159 -10.13 4.70 11.03
C LEU A 159 -10.97 3.55 10.47
N GLY A 160 -11.29 2.54 11.29
CA GLY A 160 -12.13 1.40 10.90
C GLY A 160 -13.51 1.84 10.41
N GLU A 161 -14.13 2.78 11.12
CA GLU A 161 -15.42 3.38 10.72
C GLU A 161 -15.32 4.11 9.36
N ILE A 162 -14.25 4.89 9.14
CA ILE A 162 -14.03 5.65 7.91
C ILE A 162 -13.80 4.73 6.70
N ILE A 163 -12.90 3.76 6.83
CA ILE A 163 -12.52 2.87 5.73
C ILE A 163 -13.40 1.61 5.62
N ARG A 164 -14.36 1.44 6.54
CA ARG A 164 -15.27 0.30 6.63
C ARG A 164 -14.55 -1.04 6.81
N PHE A 165 -13.58 -1.07 7.70
CA PHE A 165 -12.86 -2.27 8.13
C PHE A 165 -13.04 -2.48 9.63
N PRO A 166 -12.92 -3.72 10.12
CA PRO A 166 -12.85 -3.99 11.57
C PRO A 166 -11.77 -3.15 12.24
N ALA A 167 -12.07 -2.62 13.43
CA ALA A 167 -11.18 -1.70 14.14
C ALA A 167 -9.80 -2.31 14.43
N ASP A 168 -9.73 -3.60 14.70
CA ASP A 168 -8.49 -4.34 14.94
C ASP A 168 -7.63 -4.48 13.67
N ILE A 169 -8.26 -4.61 12.50
CA ILE A 169 -7.55 -4.59 11.19
C ILE A 169 -7.02 -3.19 10.93
N ALA A 170 -7.88 -2.16 11.07
CA ALA A 170 -7.50 -0.76 10.86
C ALA A 170 -6.35 -0.34 11.79
N ARG A 171 -6.41 -0.73 13.07
CA ARG A 171 -5.34 -0.51 14.05
C ARG A 171 -4.03 -1.20 13.65
N ALA A 172 -4.10 -2.48 13.33
CA ALA A 172 -2.91 -3.28 13.02
C ALA A 172 -2.19 -2.78 11.77
N GLN A 173 -2.92 -2.53 10.67
CA GLN A 173 -2.31 -2.01 9.44
C GLN A 173 -1.64 -0.65 9.67
N PHE A 174 -2.26 0.24 10.47
CA PHE A 174 -1.67 1.54 10.76
C PHE A 174 -0.42 1.40 11.64
N ALA A 175 -0.46 0.55 12.68
CA ALA A 175 0.69 0.27 13.52
C ALA A 175 1.87 -0.33 12.72
N ASN A 176 1.59 -1.24 11.78
CA ASN A 176 2.61 -1.87 10.94
C ASN A 176 3.25 -0.90 9.95
N ARG A 177 2.51 0.10 9.53
CA ARG A 177 2.95 1.09 8.55
C ARG A 177 4.11 1.94 9.05
N GLN A 178 4.13 2.30 10.34
CA GLN A 178 5.20 3.09 10.97
C GLN A 178 5.53 4.37 10.17
N SER A 179 4.50 5.07 9.71
CA SER A 179 4.66 6.21 8.82
C SER A 179 5.12 7.47 9.55
N GLN A 180 5.78 8.35 8.82
CA GLN A 180 6.22 9.66 9.31
C GLN A 180 6.20 10.69 8.18
N TRP A 181 5.38 11.73 8.35
CA TRP A 181 5.38 12.88 7.47
C TRP A 181 6.61 13.76 7.69
N LEU A 182 7.36 13.97 6.62
CA LEU A 182 8.52 14.85 6.57
C LEU A 182 8.31 15.92 5.49
N ARG A 183 8.78 17.13 5.75
CA ARG A 183 8.85 18.16 4.72
C ARG A 183 9.94 17.80 3.71
N LEU A 184 9.70 18.18 2.47
CA LEU A 184 10.76 18.18 1.47
C LEU A 184 11.32 19.60 1.46
N ASP A 185 12.56 19.75 1.89
CA ASP A 185 13.30 20.99 1.74
C ASP A 185 13.62 21.20 0.27
N ALA A 186 13.55 22.46 -0.18
CA ALA A 186 13.78 22.87 -1.57
C ALA A 186 15.25 22.73 -1.96
#